data_6b8b3b405b068d128c369c99c0534fd4
#
_entry.id   6b8b3b405b068d128c369c99c0534fd4
#
_cell.length_a   1.000
_cell.length_b   1.000
_cell.length_c   1.000
_cell.angle_alpha   90.00
_cell.angle_beta   90.00
_cell.angle_gamma   90.00
#
_symmetry.space_group_name_H-M   'P 1'
#
loop_
_entity.id
_entity.type
_entity.pdbx_description
1 polymer ?
#
loop_
_entity_poly.entity_id
_entity_poly.type
_entity_poly.pdbx_seq_one_letter_code
_entity_poly.pdbx_strand_id
1 'polypeptide(L)'
;MLELSHVSKTFNAGTVNEKRALCDLSLTLADGEFATIVGSNGAGKSTLFNAIAGMFYVDDGILRLDGRDITFLPPHKRSRRIGHLFQDPLKGTAPHMTIEENLAVAYLRAPEKHKQLRRVSRKDREFFRDALAQLDMGLEERMNTPVGLLSGGQRQALTL
;
A
#
# COMPACT_ATOMS: atom_id res chain seq x y z
N MET A 1 10.83 -1.01 12.47
CA MET A 1 11.75 -2.01 11.89
C MET A 1 10.97 -3.10 11.17
N LEU A 2 11.37 -3.49 9.94
CA LEU A 2 10.78 -4.60 9.16
C LEU A 2 11.80 -5.74 9.08
N GLU A 3 11.36 -6.96 9.35
CA GLU A 3 12.20 -8.17 9.29
C GLU A 3 11.51 -9.24 8.46
N LEU A 4 12.25 -9.83 7.54
CA LEU A 4 11.90 -11.03 6.79
C LEU A 4 12.95 -12.10 7.11
N SER A 5 12.51 -13.28 7.49
CA SER A 5 13.40 -14.40 7.83
C SER A 5 13.03 -15.62 7.02
N HIS A 6 13.93 -16.09 6.14
CA HIS A 6 13.80 -17.29 5.34
C HIS A 6 12.52 -17.37 4.52
N VAL A 7 12.10 -16.23 3.93
CA VAL A 7 10.82 -16.10 3.23
C VAL A 7 10.89 -16.75 1.85
N SER A 8 9.97 -17.67 1.57
CA SER A 8 9.84 -18.35 0.29
C SER A 8 8.42 -18.25 -0.25
N LYS A 9 8.30 -18.15 -1.59
CA LYS A 9 7.02 -18.17 -2.30
C LYS A 9 7.14 -18.82 -3.66
N THR A 10 6.32 -19.84 -3.88
CA THR A 10 6.16 -20.53 -5.16
C THR A 10 4.72 -20.36 -5.65
N PHE A 11 4.54 -19.90 -6.86
CA PHE A 11 3.23 -19.84 -7.51
C PHE A 11 3.03 -21.07 -8.39
N ASN A 12 1.79 -21.55 -8.46
CA ASN A 12 1.36 -22.69 -9.28
C ASN A 12 2.21 -23.95 -9.03
N ALA A 13 2.54 -24.21 -7.77
CA ALA A 13 3.35 -25.37 -7.38
C ALA A 13 2.78 -26.69 -7.95
N GLY A 14 3.66 -27.55 -8.46
CA GLY A 14 3.30 -28.84 -9.06
C GLY A 14 2.67 -28.76 -10.46
N THR A 15 2.67 -27.59 -11.10
CA THR A 15 2.18 -27.42 -12.48
C THR A 15 3.30 -27.05 -13.45
N VAL A 16 3.02 -27.13 -14.76
CA VAL A 16 3.96 -26.67 -15.81
C VAL A 16 4.29 -25.16 -15.73
N ASN A 17 3.47 -24.40 -15.02
CA ASN A 17 3.64 -22.97 -14.80
C ASN A 17 4.20 -22.66 -13.40
N GLU A 18 4.82 -23.62 -12.74
CA GLU A 18 5.45 -23.40 -11.44
C GLU A 18 6.52 -22.30 -11.53
N LYS A 19 6.43 -21.35 -10.60
CA LYS A 19 7.39 -20.26 -10.50
C LYS A 19 7.80 -20.02 -9.06
N ARG A 20 9.03 -20.30 -8.72
CA ARG A 20 9.65 -19.90 -7.46
C ARG A 20 9.99 -18.43 -7.55
N ALA A 21 9.24 -17.60 -6.84
CA ALA A 21 9.35 -16.15 -6.93
C ALA A 21 10.16 -15.52 -5.79
N LEU A 22 10.16 -16.14 -4.61
CA LEU A 22 11.04 -15.84 -3.48
C LEU A 22 11.67 -17.16 -3.02
N CYS A 23 12.97 -17.15 -2.79
CA CYS A 23 13.73 -18.34 -2.40
C CYS A 23 14.59 -18.00 -1.19
N ASP A 24 14.17 -18.43 -0.01
CA ASP A 24 14.92 -18.29 1.24
C ASP A 24 15.43 -16.84 1.49
N LEU A 25 14.56 -15.85 1.24
CA LEU A 25 14.93 -14.45 1.32
C LEU A 25 14.89 -13.96 2.77
N SER A 26 16.00 -13.39 3.23
CA SER A 26 16.09 -12.71 4.51
C SER A 26 16.49 -11.25 4.29
N LEU A 27 15.81 -10.33 4.98
CA LEU A 27 16.00 -8.89 4.86
C LEU A 27 15.62 -8.23 6.18
N THR A 28 16.43 -7.29 6.63
CA THR A 28 16.09 -6.42 7.76
C THR A 28 16.20 -4.97 7.33
N LEU A 29 15.19 -4.17 7.65
CA LEU A 29 15.16 -2.72 7.46
C LEU A 29 14.96 -2.07 8.82
N ALA A 30 15.94 -1.28 9.24
CA ALA A 30 15.87 -0.50 10.48
C ALA A 30 14.91 0.69 10.32
N ASP A 31 14.52 1.29 11.44
CA ASP A 31 13.72 2.51 11.42
C ASP A 31 14.52 3.66 10.80
N GLY A 32 13.87 4.43 9.91
CA GLY A 32 14.52 5.51 9.16
C GLY A 32 15.42 5.06 8.02
N GLU A 33 15.57 3.77 7.78
CA GLU A 33 16.36 3.23 6.68
C GLU A 33 15.60 3.33 5.35
N PHE A 34 16.33 3.68 4.28
CA PHE A 34 15.88 3.67 2.92
C PHE A 34 16.60 2.56 2.15
N ALA A 35 15.86 1.66 1.52
CA ALA A 35 16.43 0.57 0.72
C ALA A 35 15.87 0.56 -0.70
N THR A 36 16.75 0.28 -1.66
CA THR A 36 16.40 0.12 -3.06
C THR A 36 16.58 -1.33 -3.49
N ILE A 37 15.58 -1.90 -4.14
CA ILE A 37 15.63 -3.25 -4.68
C ILE A 37 15.85 -3.18 -6.20
N VAL A 38 17.00 -3.66 -6.65
CA VAL A 38 17.39 -3.68 -8.06
C VAL A 38 17.38 -5.12 -8.59
N GLY A 39 17.00 -5.29 -9.84
CA GLY A 39 16.97 -6.60 -10.50
C GLY A 39 16.21 -6.56 -11.82
N SER A 40 16.37 -7.58 -12.66
CA SER A 40 15.69 -7.73 -13.94
C SER A 40 14.16 -7.90 -13.78
N ASN A 41 13.43 -7.81 -14.90
CA ASN A 41 12.02 -8.13 -14.91
C ASN A 41 11.83 -9.62 -14.57
N GLY A 42 10.90 -9.91 -13.68
CA GLY A 42 10.67 -11.26 -13.19
C GLY A 42 11.55 -11.72 -12.00
N ALA A 43 12.50 -10.91 -11.53
CA ALA A 43 13.38 -11.22 -10.38
C ALA A 43 12.67 -11.26 -9.00
N GLY A 44 11.35 -11.16 -8.94
CA GLY A 44 10.63 -11.26 -7.67
C GLY A 44 10.42 -9.94 -6.91
N LYS A 45 10.87 -8.78 -7.42
CA LYS A 45 10.74 -7.47 -6.74
C LYS A 45 9.30 -7.17 -6.33
N SER A 46 8.37 -7.21 -7.30
CA SER A 46 6.94 -6.97 -7.01
C SER A 46 6.34 -8.05 -6.12
N THR A 47 6.84 -9.28 -6.21
CA THR A 47 6.42 -10.37 -5.31
C THR A 47 6.81 -10.08 -3.88
N LEU A 48 8.01 -9.55 -3.65
CA LEU A 48 8.46 -9.18 -2.32
C LEU A 48 7.60 -8.05 -1.72
N PHE A 49 7.35 -6.97 -2.47
CA PHE A 49 6.48 -5.88 -2.02
C PHE A 49 5.06 -6.37 -1.72
N ASN A 50 4.51 -7.22 -2.58
CA ASN A 50 3.18 -7.80 -2.39
C ASN A 50 3.14 -8.76 -1.18
N ALA A 51 4.21 -9.51 -0.90
CA ALA A 51 4.32 -10.34 0.29
C ALA A 51 4.32 -9.48 1.57
N ILE A 52 5.08 -8.38 1.59
CA ILE A 52 5.10 -7.42 2.70
C ILE A 52 3.73 -6.78 2.90
N ALA A 53 3.07 -6.35 1.82
CA ALA A 53 1.72 -5.77 1.86
C ALA A 53 0.63 -6.79 2.23
N GLY A 54 0.92 -8.09 2.16
CA GLY A 54 -0.02 -9.18 2.50
C GLY A 54 -1.01 -9.52 1.39
N MET A 55 -0.69 -9.20 0.14
CA MET A 55 -1.55 -9.53 -1.01
C MET A 55 -1.70 -11.04 -1.23
N PHE A 56 -0.80 -11.81 -0.69
CA PHE A 56 -0.85 -13.27 -0.54
C PHE A 56 -0.03 -13.68 0.68
N TYR A 57 -0.19 -14.92 1.12
CA TYR A 57 0.63 -15.50 2.17
C TYR A 57 1.87 -16.17 1.57
N VAL A 58 2.99 -16.06 2.28
CA VAL A 58 4.21 -16.79 1.94
C VAL A 58 4.05 -18.27 2.24
N ASP A 59 4.86 -19.11 1.58
CA ASP A 59 4.78 -20.55 1.78
C ASP A 59 5.65 -20.99 2.96
N ASP A 60 6.76 -20.24 3.19
CA ASP A 60 7.68 -20.47 4.29
C ASP A 60 8.28 -19.16 4.77
N GLY A 61 8.83 -19.17 6.00
CA GLY A 61 9.46 -18.01 6.62
C GLY A 61 8.53 -17.15 7.44
N ILE A 62 9.09 -16.08 8.00
CA ILE A 62 8.40 -15.18 8.93
C ILE A 62 8.59 -13.73 8.50
N LEU A 63 7.50 -12.93 8.55
CA LEU A 63 7.53 -11.49 8.39
C LEU A 63 7.19 -10.82 9.73
N ARG A 64 8.03 -9.90 10.19
CA ARG A 64 7.76 -9.08 11.38
C ARG A 64 7.81 -7.60 11.07
N LEU A 65 6.91 -6.85 11.71
CA LEU A 65 6.91 -5.39 11.70
C LEU A 65 6.89 -4.90 13.14
N ASP A 66 7.90 -4.13 13.53
CA ASP A 66 8.08 -3.64 14.91
C ASP A 66 8.02 -4.77 15.95
N GLY A 67 8.71 -5.88 15.66
CA GLY A 67 8.75 -7.09 16.48
C GLY A 67 7.48 -7.93 16.49
N ARG A 68 6.39 -7.49 15.81
CA ARG A 68 5.14 -8.23 15.72
C ARG A 68 5.11 -9.11 14.49
N ASP A 69 4.74 -10.35 14.64
CA ASP A 69 4.52 -11.25 13.52
C ASP A 69 3.31 -10.81 12.69
N ILE A 70 3.56 -10.58 11.40
CA ILE A 70 2.55 -10.18 10.42
C ILE A 70 2.38 -11.23 9.31
N THR A 71 3.03 -12.40 9.40
CA THR A 71 3.11 -13.41 8.34
C THR A 71 1.74 -13.80 7.80
N PHE A 72 0.76 -14.01 8.68
CA PHE A 72 -0.61 -14.36 8.30
C PHE A 72 -1.62 -13.23 8.57
N LEU A 73 -1.12 -12.00 8.79
CA LEU A 73 -2.00 -10.86 8.98
C LEU A 73 -2.59 -10.42 7.63
N PRO A 74 -3.93 -10.31 7.49
CA PRO A 74 -4.55 -9.97 6.22
C PRO A 74 -4.25 -8.52 5.78
N PRO A 75 -4.36 -8.20 4.47
CA PRO A 75 -3.97 -6.91 3.90
C PRO A 75 -4.60 -5.70 4.61
N HIS A 76 -5.89 -5.77 4.93
CA HIS A 76 -6.62 -4.66 5.58
C HIS A 76 -6.11 -4.34 6.99
N LYS A 77 -5.46 -5.29 7.68
CA LYS A 77 -4.81 -5.05 8.97
C LYS A 77 -3.40 -4.53 8.79
N ARG A 78 -2.64 -5.02 7.78
CA ARG A 78 -1.29 -4.52 7.47
C ARG A 78 -1.33 -3.09 6.94
N SER A 79 -2.32 -2.73 6.12
CA SER A 79 -2.46 -1.39 5.54
C SER A 79 -2.67 -0.27 6.57
N ARG A 80 -2.90 -0.61 7.83
CA ARG A 80 -2.91 0.38 8.93
C ARG A 80 -1.52 0.89 9.31
N ARG A 81 -0.47 0.15 8.93
CA ARG A 81 0.93 0.42 9.30
C ARG A 81 1.87 0.45 8.10
N ILE A 82 1.47 -0.17 6.99
CA ILE A 82 2.26 -0.29 5.78
C ILE A 82 1.53 0.44 4.66
N GLY A 83 2.08 1.55 4.20
CA GLY A 83 1.67 2.21 2.96
C GLY A 83 2.16 1.41 1.76
N HIS A 84 1.34 1.25 0.74
CA HIS A 84 1.70 0.59 -0.50
C HIS A 84 1.32 1.46 -1.69
N LEU A 85 2.33 1.93 -2.42
CA LEU A 85 2.17 2.62 -3.69
C LEU A 85 2.21 1.61 -4.83
N PHE A 86 1.17 1.61 -5.65
CA PHE A 86 1.11 0.77 -6.84
C PHE A 86 1.80 1.46 -8.03
N GLN A 87 2.42 0.68 -8.90
CA GLN A 87 2.96 1.17 -10.16
C GLN A 87 1.86 1.76 -11.06
N ASP A 88 0.67 1.16 -11.03
CA ASP A 88 -0.54 1.67 -11.69
C ASP A 88 -1.38 2.42 -10.65
N PRO A 89 -1.53 3.76 -10.77
CA PRO A 89 -2.30 4.56 -9.81
C PRO A 89 -3.79 4.17 -9.72
N LEU A 90 -4.34 3.52 -10.76
CA LEU A 90 -5.72 3.04 -10.73
C LEU A 90 -5.94 1.95 -9.68
N LYS A 91 -4.90 1.18 -9.38
CA LYS A 91 -4.98 0.12 -8.35
C LYS A 91 -5.00 0.67 -6.92
N GLY A 92 -4.52 1.90 -6.73
CA GLY A 92 -4.51 2.58 -5.43
C GLY A 92 -5.73 3.46 -5.17
N THR A 93 -6.62 3.65 -6.16
CA THR A 93 -7.75 4.57 -6.08
C THR A 93 -9.05 3.93 -6.56
N ALA A 94 -10.19 4.52 -6.17
CA ALA A 94 -11.51 4.21 -6.71
C ALA A 94 -11.88 5.27 -7.76
N PRO A 95 -11.71 5.01 -9.07
CA PRO A 95 -11.78 6.03 -10.11
C PRO A 95 -13.17 6.66 -10.28
N HIS A 96 -14.24 5.95 -9.90
CA HIS A 96 -15.62 6.46 -9.94
C HIS A 96 -15.98 7.32 -8.73
N MET A 97 -15.20 7.28 -7.68
CA MET A 97 -15.36 8.11 -6.48
C MET A 97 -14.62 9.43 -6.65
N THR A 98 -15.10 10.47 -5.96
CA THR A 98 -14.45 11.78 -5.90
C THR A 98 -13.13 11.70 -5.14
N ILE A 99 -12.31 12.76 -5.25
CA ILE A 99 -11.09 12.90 -4.45
C ILE A 99 -11.43 12.83 -2.96
N GLU A 100 -12.44 13.59 -2.50
CA GLU A 100 -12.89 13.58 -1.10
C GLU A 100 -13.29 12.18 -0.62
N GLU A 101 -14.04 11.43 -1.43
CA GLU A 101 -14.47 10.08 -1.08
C GLU A 101 -13.29 9.09 -1.01
N ASN A 102 -12.33 9.18 -1.93
CA ASN A 102 -11.11 8.38 -1.87
C ASN A 102 -10.31 8.66 -0.60
N LEU A 103 -10.12 9.94 -0.24
CA LEU A 103 -9.43 10.33 0.99
C LEU A 103 -10.20 9.88 2.24
N ALA A 104 -11.53 9.97 2.24
CA ALA A 104 -12.34 9.48 3.34
C ALA A 104 -12.18 7.98 3.57
N VAL A 105 -12.15 7.17 2.50
CA VAL A 105 -11.88 5.72 2.60
C VAL A 105 -10.47 5.44 3.13
N ALA A 106 -9.47 6.19 2.64
CA ALA A 106 -8.10 6.06 3.15
C ALA A 106 -8.00 6.45 4.64
N TYR A 107 -8.68 7.51 5.04
CA TYR A 107 -8.70 8.02 6.41
C TYR A 107 -9.30 7.04 7.42
N LEU A 108 -10.23 6.16 7.00
CA LEU A 108 -10.76 5.08 7.85
C LEU A 108 -9.70 4.05 8.29
N ARG A 109 -8.55 4.01 7.62
CA ARG A 109 -7.43 3.13 7.98
C ARG A 109 -6.57 3.69 9.11
N ALA A 110 -6.67 5.01 9.40
CA ALA A 110 -5.89 5.66 10.44
C ALA A 110 -6.19 5.01 11.82
N PRO A 111 -5.16 4.53 12.55
CA PRO A 111 -5.36 3.68 13.73
C PRO A 111 -6.04 4.38 14.91
N GLU A 112 -6.03 5.70 14.96
CA GLU A 112 -6.30 6.44 16.19
C GLU A 112 -7.66 7.17 16.26
N LYS A 113 -8.38 7.37 15.17
CA LYS A 113 -9.48 8.34 15.18
C LYS A 113 -10.88 7.85 14.80
N HIS A 114 -11.05 6.75 14.07
CA HIS A 114 -12.40 6.41 13.57
C HIS A 114 -12.74 4.92 13.68
N LYS A 115 -13.50 4.58 14.72
CA LYS A 115 -14.13 3.26 14.89
C LYS A 115 -15.43 3.08 14.11
N GLN A 116 -15.92 4.11 13.41
CA GLN A 116 -17.21 4.08 12.72
C GLN A 116 -17.15 4.79 11.38
N LEU A 117 -17.88 4.28 10.40
CA LEU A 117 -18.17 4.96 9.14
C LEU A 117 -19.00 6.21 9.47
N ARG A 118 -18.35 7.36 9.59
CA ARG A 118 -19.00 8.65 9.83
C ARG A 118 -19.01 9.45 8.53
N ARG A 119 -20.05 10.25 8.38
CA ARG A 119 -20.08 11.29 7.35
C ARG A 119 -18.83 12.19 7.51
N VAL A 120 -18.15 12.50 6.40
CA VAL A 120 -17.02 13.44 6.39
C VAL A 120 -17.45 14.76 7.04
N SER A 121 -16.78 15.14 8.11
CA SER A 121 -17.06 16.39 8.82
C SER A 121 -16.38 17.57 8.10
N ARG A 122 -16.75 18.80 8.49
CA ARG A 122 -16.06 20.00 7.99
C ARG A 122 -14.57 20.00 8.34
N LYS A 123 -14.21 19.53 9.53
CA LYS A 123 -12.80 19.41 9.96
C LYS A 123 -12.02 18.38 9.14
N ASP A 124 -12.64 17.25 8.82
CA ASP A 124 -12.00 16.23 7.96
C ASP A 124 -11.75 16.80 6.57
N ARG A 125 -12.71 17.57 6.03
CA ARG A 125 -12.61 18.20 4.73
C ARG A 125 -11.52 19.29 4.69
N GLU A 126 -11.38 20.08 5.73
CA GLU A 126 -10.30 21.04 5.90
C GLU A 126 -8.94 20.31 5.96
N PHE A 127 -8.83 19.24 6.77
CA PHE A 127 -7.63 18.40 6.83
C PHE A 127 -7.24 17.80 5.46
N PHE A 128 -8.21 17.28 4.71
CA PHE A 128 -7.95 16.74 3.36
C PHE A 128 -7.46 17.81 2.40
N ARG A 129 -8.05 19.02 2.47
CA ARG A 129 -7.63 20.15 1.64
C ARG A 129 -6.20 20.57 1.94
N ASP A 130 -5.84 20.69 3.21
CA ASP A 130 -4.49 21.04 3.64
C ASP A 130 -3.45 19.99 3.23
N ALA A 131 -3.80 18.71 3.32
CA ALA A 131 -2.94 17.63 2.86
C ALA A 131 -2.73 17.66 1.34
N LEU A 132 -3.79 17.91 0.56
CA LEU A 132 -3.72 18.01 -0.90
C LEU A 132 -2.92 19.24 -1.35
N ALA A 133 -3.04 20.37 -0.66
CA ALA A 133 -2.32 21.60 -0.96
C ALA A 133 -0.79 21.40 -0.89
N GLN A 134 -0.30 20.51 -0.02
CA GLN A 134 1.13 20.17 0.08
C GLN A 134 1.68 19.52 -1.21
N LEU A 135 0.82 18.95 -2.06
CA LEU A 135 1.21 18.30 -3.29
C LEU A 135 1.43 19.32 -4.45
N ASP A 136 0.98 20.57 -4.28
CA ASP A 136 1.09 21.66 -5.28
C ASP A 136 0.56 21.27 -6.67
N MET A 137 -0.61 20.61 -6.71
CA MET A 137 -1.23 20.09 -7.94
C MET A 137 -2.64 20.61 -8.19
N GLY A 138 -3.13 21.54 -7.37
CA GLY A 138 -4.48 22.12 -7.44
C GLY A 138 -5.60 21.12 -7.16
N LEU A 139 -5.30 20.02 -6.47
CA LEU A 139 -6.28 19.00 -6.12
C LEU A 139 -7.21 19.44 -5.01
N GLU A 140 -6.76 20.32 -4.14
CA GLU A 140 -7.50 20.93 -3.02
C GLU A 140 -8.73 21.69 -3.46
N GLU A 141 -8.70 22.27 -4.68
CA GLU A 141 -9.82 22.97 -5.28
C GLU A 141 -10.80 22.04 -6.03
N ARG A 142 -10.41 20.78 -6.24
CA ARG A 142 -11.11 19.81 -7.07
C ARG A 142 -11.63 18.60 -6.30
N MET A 143 -11.84 18.71 -5.00
CA MET A 143 -12.22 17.59 -4.12
C MET A 143 -13.47 16.83 -4.56
N ASN A 144 -14.40 17.48 -5.27
CA ASN A 144 -15.61 16.85 -5.80
C ASN A 144 -15.41 16.24 -7.20
N THR A 145 -14.22 16.30 -7.77
CA THR A 145 -13.93 15.71 -9.09
C THR A 145 -13.72 14.20 -8.95
N PRO A 146 -14.35 13.36 -9.79
CA PRO A 146 -14.05 11.93 -9.86
C PRO A 146 -12.59 11.69 -10.19
N VAL A 147 -11.93 10.77 -9.46
CA VAL A 147 -10.50 10.47 -9.62
C VAL A 147 -10.16 9.96 -11.02
N GLY A 148 -11.10 9.29 -11.69
CA GLY A 148 -10.95 8.84 -13.07
C GLY A 148 -10.70 9.97 -14.08
N LEU A 149 -11.08 11.21 -13.77
CA LEU A 149 -10.88 12.39 -14.62
C LEU A 149 -9.54 13.12 -14.37
N LEU A 150 -8.75 12.67 -13.41
CA LEU A 150 -7.44 13.23 -13.12
C LEU A 150 -6.40 12.75 -14.13
N SER A 151 -5.36 13.56 -14.34
CA SER A 151 -4.17 13.12 -15.08
C SER A 151 -3.45 11.99 -14.33
N GLY A 152 -2.59 11.24 -15.03
CA GLY A 152 -1.79 10.18 -14.44
C GLY A 152 -0.96 10.67 -13.24
N GLY A 153 -0.28 11.82 -13.40
CA GLY A 153 0.52 12.43 -12.33
C GLY A 153 -0.31 12.88 -11.13
N GLN A 154 -1.46 13.54 -11.38
CA GLN A 154 -2.38 13.94 -10.30
C GLN A 154 -2.94 12.73 -9.53
N ARG A 155 -3.27 11.66 -10.25
CA ARG A 155 -3.74 10.42 -9.63
C ARG A 155 -2.65 9.74 -8.83
N GLN A 156 -1.41 9.72 -9.34
CA GLN A 156 -0.26 9.19 -8.59
C GLN A 156 -0.01 9.99 -7.32
N ALA A 157 -0.06 11.32 -7.39
CA ALA A 157 0.08 12.18 -6.22
C ALA A 157 -1.01 11.93 -5.17
N LEU A 158 -2.25 11.70 -5.61
CA LEU A 158 -3.35 11.38 -4.68
C LEU A 158 -3.12 10.06 -3.91
N THR A 159 -2.28 9.15 -4.40
CA THR A 159 -1.97 7.87 -3.72
C THR A 159 -0.86 7.98 -2.67
N LEU A 160 -0.20 9.14 -2.54
CA LEU A 160 0.80 9.44 -1.50
C LEU A 160 0.12 9.73 -0.15
#